data_4285acf858a2bde3b966169ec60efe0a
#
_entry.id   4285acf858a2bde3b966169ec60efe0a
#
_cell.length_a   1.000
_cell.length_b   1.000
_cell.length_c   1.000
_cell.angle_alpha   90.00
_cell.angle_beta   90.00
_cell.angle_gamma   90.00
#
_symmetry.space_group_name_H-M   'P 1'
#
loop_
_entity.id
_entity.type
_entity.pdbx_description
1 polymer ?
#
loop_
_entity_poly.entity_id
_entity_poly.type
_entity_poly.pdbx_seq_one_letter_code
_entity_poly.pdbx_strand_id
1 'polypeptide(L)'
;ENNANAIAAETERGTLRLMQKLERSLWHAKEDVNPLAFDGIIEQIESHNSGANTFDLRGKSPTPRLLQEVLSEIQSAPRFGRPDCIYVEPRIHAELIKFAVQFGRHDQFASLRAADGLTYGVQELNIMSPYGPVPVKSAPFLFNAYSAPSAASSSAAPVGATISSVAAAGTDGKFTGDDAGFYGYRIVSVSNDGFSAPVNSAAAVEVALSEKVTITLADQADAVFYKIYRTDKAATAGAVDYSTARLIGEIKNASGAPTVFIDDNSVIPNTSKIVFVQHDPTVMEFVRLLDFFRRPLAETATAKPFLLMLFGAPIVKVPSKCYVLQNAGVTQTSGMLDTTV
;
A
#
# COMPACT_ATOMS: atom_id res chain seq x y z
N GLU A 1 -33.86 7.31 -25.28
CA GLU A 1 -32.84 8.22 -24.72
C GLU A 1 -32.29 7.74 -23.37
N ASN A 2 -33.12 7.22 -22.42
CA ASN A 2 -32.66 6.76 -21.12
C ASN A 2 -31.64 5.59 -21.17
N ASN A 3 -31.76 4.66 -22.11
CA ASN A 3 -30.88 3.49 -22.19
C ASN A 3 -29.47 3.85 -22.68
N ALA A 4 -29.32 4.84 -23.55
CA ALA A 4 -28.00 5.29 -24.01
C ALA A 4 -27.24 5.98 -22.87
N ASN A 5 -27.91 6.79 -22.06
CA ASN A 5 -27.33 7.42 -20.87
C ASN A 5 -26.92 6.40 -19.81
N ALA A 6 -27.71 5.33 -19.58
CA ALA A 6 -27.36 4.29 -18.63
C ALA A 6 -26.10 3.52 -19.05
N ILE A 7 -25.98 3.15 -20.32
CA ILE A 7 -24.78 2.47 -20.85
C ILE A 7 -23.54 3.37 -20.76
N ALA A 8 -23.68 4.66 -21.07
CA ALA A 8 -22.58 5.61 -20.93
C ALA A 8 -22.11 5.75 -19.47
N ALA A 9 -23.04 5.92 -18.53
CA ALA A 9 -22.76 6.02 -17.11
C ALA A 9 -22.09 4.75 -16.56
N GLU A 10 -22.58 3.54 -16.94
CA GLU A 10 -21.95 2.29 -16.51
C GLU A 10 -20.58 2.07 -17.15
N THR A 11 -20.36 2.52 -18.39
CA THR A 11 -19.04 2.49 -19.01
C THR A 11 -18.06 3.38 -18.27
N GLU A 12 -18.46 4.60 -17.92
CA GLU A 12 -17.64 5.54 -17.14
C GLU A 12 -17.28 4.98 -15.77
N ARG A 13 -18.27 4.47 -15.02
CA ARG A 13 -18.04 3.83 -13.71
C ARG A 13 -17.12 2.63 -13.81
N GLY A 14 -17.31 1.79 -14.84
CA GLY A 14 -16.45 0.64 -15.10
C GLY A 14 -15.01 1.05 -15.42
N THR A 15 -14.83 2.11 -16.21
CA THR A 15 -13.52 2.67 -16.53
C THR A 15 -12.82 3.18 -15.27
N LEU A 16 -13.51 3.96 -14.44
CA LEU A 16 -12.95 4.46 -13.17
C LEU A 16 -12.53 3.32 -12.24
N ARG A 17 -13.36 2.29 -12.10
CA ARG A 17 -13.01 1.10 -11.30
C ARG A 17 -11.79 0.35 -11.84
N LEU A 18 -11.69 0.22 -13.18
CA LEU A 18 -10.54 -0.41 -13.81
C LEU A 18 -9.26 0.39 -13.56
N MET A 19 -9.31 1.73 -13.72
CA MET A 19 -8.17 2.61 -13.47
C MET A 19 -7.73 2.59 -12.01
N GLN A 20 -8.66 2.59 -11.05
CA GLN A 20 -8.35 2.45 -9.63
C GLN A 20 -7.66 1.11 -9.31
N LYS A 21 -8.16 0.01 -9.87
CA LYS A 21 -7.53 -1.31 -9.72
C LYS A 21 -6.13 -1.33 -10.35
N LEU A 22 -5.99 -0.77 -11.54
CA LEU A 22 -4.70 -0.67 -12.23
C LEU A 22 -3.69 0.12 -11.40
N GLU A 23 -4.04 1.32 -10.93
CA GLU A 23 -3.14 2.16 -10.14
C GLU A 23 -2.71 1.47 -8.85
N ARG A 24 -3.65 0.82 -8.14
CA ARG A 24 -3.30 0.03 -6.97
C ARG A 24 -2.36 -1.14 -7.31
N SER A 25 -2.63 -1.84 -8.42
CA SER A 25 -1.80 -2.95 -8.88
C SER A 25 -0.42 -2.48 -9.32
N LEU A 26 -0.31 -1.31 -9.96
CA LEU A 26 0.98 -0.71 -10.34
C LEU A 26 1.90 -0.51 -9.12
N TRP A 27 1.34 -0.17 -7.96
CA TRP A 27 2.13 0.00 -6.75
C TRP A 27 2.40 -1.31 -5.99
N HIS A 28 1.38 -2.15 -5.78
CA HIS A 28 1.39 -3.19 -4.74
C HIS A 28 1.19 -4.63 -5.23
N ALA A 29 0.98 -4.84 -6.53
CA ALA A 29 0.78 -6.21 -7.03
C ALA A 29 2.05 -7.06 -6.83
N LYS A 30 1.83 -8.38 -6.60
CA LYS A 30 2.88 -9.39 -6.40
C LYS A 30 2.52 -10.65 -7.14
N GLU A 31 3.36 -11.08 -8.08
CA GLU A 31 3.21 -12.33 -8.82
C GLU A 31 3.34 -13.54 -7.91
N ASP A 32 4.25 -13.49 -6.94
CA ASP A 32 4.45 -14.55 -5.96
C ASP A 32 3.19 -14.87 -5.14
N VAL A 33 2.35 -13.87 -4.89
CA VAL A 33 1.08 -14.01 -4.15
C VAL A 33 -0.05 -14.42 -5.08
N ASN A 34 -0.19 -13.73 -6.19
CA ASN A 34 -1.23 -13.98 -7.18
C ASN A 34 -0.61 -14.23 -8.57
N PRO A 35 -0.57 -15.47 -9.06
CA PRO A 35 0.04 -15.80 -10.37
C PRO A 35 -0.60 -15.11 -11.58
N LEU A 36 -1.78 -14.51 -11.41
CA LEU A 36 -2.47 -13.75 -12.46
C LEU A 36 -2.13 -12.26 -12.43
N ALA A 37 -1.31 -11.81 -11.47
CA ALA A 37 -0.85 -10.44 -11.35
C ALA A 37 0.59 -10.31 -11.90
N PHE A 38 0.98 -9.08 -12.19
CA PHE A 38 2.38 -8.69 -12.42
C PHE A 38 2.98 -8.14 -11.12
N ASP A 39 4.30 -8.03 -11.05
CA ASP A 39 4.97 -7.34 -9.95
C ASP A 39 4.82 -5.83 -10.07
N GLY A 40 4.32 -5.20 -9.01
CA GLY A 40 4.20 -3.77 -8.89
C GLY A 40 5.57 -3.06 -8.79
N ILE A 41 5.57 -1.75 -9.01
CA ILE A 41 6.79 -0.93 -8.97
C ILE A 41 7.53 -1.09 -7.63
N ILE A 42 6.79 -1.10 -6.51
CA ILE A 42 7.38 -1.24 -5.17
C ILE A 42 8.06 -2.60 -5.03
N GLU A 43 7.41 -3.69 -5.44
CA GLU A 43 7.96 -5.04 -5.34
C GLU A 43 9.23 -5.19 -6.18
N GLN A 44 9.22 -4.66 -7.42
CA GLN A 44 10.40 -4.70 -8.29
C GLN A 44 11.60 -3.92 -7.73
N ILE A 45 11.37 -2.85 -6.94
CA ILE A 45 12.43 -2.08 -6.29
C ILE A 45 12.90 -2.80 -5.02
N GLU A 46 11.97 -3.30 -4.19
CA GLU A 46 12.26 -3.94 -2.90
C GLU A 46 12.96 -5.30 -3.07
N SER A 47 12.59 -6.07 -4.08
CA SER A 47 13.22 -7.38 -4.38
C SER A 47 14.62 -7.25 -4.95
N HIS A 48 14.96 -6.08 -5.54
CA HIS A 48 16.27 -5.86 -6.14
C HIS A 48 17.38 -5.82 -5.08
N ASN A 49 18.41 -6.65 -5.28
CA ASN A 49 19.60 -6.71 -4.43
C ASN A 49 19.27 -6.80 -2.92
N SER A 50 18.30 -7.65 -2.57
CA SER A 50 17.88 -7.92 -1.19
C SER A 50 17.48 -6.67 -0.39
N GLY A 51 16.81 -5.73 -1.03
CA GLY A 51 16.30 -4.52 -0.39
C GLY A 51 17.33 -3.38 -0.24
N ALA A 52 18.42 -3.41 -0.98
CA ALA A 52 19.45 -2.35 -0.92
C ALA A 52 18.92 -0.94 -1.27
N ASN A 53 17.76 -0.86 -1.92
CA ASN A 53 17.11 0.41 -2.29
C ASN A 53 15.93 0.74 -1.39
N THR A 54 15.96 0.26 -0.14
CA THR A 54 14.89 0.50 0.83
C THR A 54 15.46 1.01 2.14
N PHE A 55 14.68 1.83 2.83
CA PHE A 55 14.97 2.26 4.19
C PHE A 55 13.69 2.26 5.02
N ASP A 56 13.74 1.68 6.22
CA ASP A 56 12.59 1.54 7.10
C ASP A 56 12.56 2.70 8.12
N LEU A 57 11.51 3.52 8.05
CA LEU A 57 11.29 4.64 8.94
C LEU A 57 10.73 4.23 10.31
N ARG A 58 10.32 2.98 10.48
CA ARG A 58 9.79 2.45 11.76
C ARG A 58 8.64 3.29 12.31
N GLY A 59 7.71 3.73 11.46
CA GLY A 59 6.56 4.54 11.86
C GLY A 59 6.87 6.02 12.12
N LYS A 60 8.11 6.46 11.94
CA LYS A 60 8.47 7.88 12.10
C LYS A 60 7.98 8.72 10.93
N SER A 61 7.63 9.98 11.22
CA SER A 61 7.27 10.94 10.18
C SER A 61 8.49 11.32 9.34
N PRO A 62 8.37 11.32 8.00
CA PRO A 62 9.46 11.74 7.12
C PRO A 62 9.70 13.25 7.26
N THR A 63 10.96 13.64 7.24
CA THR A 63 11.38 15.05 7.24
C THR A 63 11.92 15.45 5.87
N PRO A 64 11.81 16.71 5.45
CA PRO A 64 12.40 17.20 4.20
C PRO A 64 13.91 16.92 4.11
N ARG A 65 14.62 17.00 5.23
CA ARG A 65 16.06 16.67 5.32
C ARG A 65 16.34 15.22 4.94
N LEU A 66 15.55 14.27 5.47
CA LEU A 66 15.69 12.86 5.14
C LEU A 66 15.48 12.61 3.64
N LEU A 67 14.48 13.28 3.04
CA LEU A 67 14.23 13.15 1.60
C LEU A 67 15.42 13.67 0.77
N GLN A 68 16.08 14.75 1.22
CA GLN A 68 17.32 15.24 0.59
C GLN A 68 18.48 14.25 0.74
N GLU A 69 18.63 13.63 1.90
CA GLU A 69 19.67 12.62 2.14
C GLU A 69 19.47 11.42 1.21
N VAL A 70 18.25 10.92 1.08
CA VAL A 70 17.90 9.83 0.14
C VAL A 70 18.17 10.23 -1.31
N LEU A 71 17.78 11.44 -1.74
CA LEU A 71 18.10 11.94 -3.08
C LEU A 71 19.61 11.96 -3.33
N SER A 72 20.40 12.37 -2.34
CA SER A 72 21.85 12.38 -2.44
C SER A 72 22.44 10.98 -2.52
N GLU A 73 21.87 10.02 -1.80
CA GLU A 73 22.27 8.60 -1.85
C GLU A 73 21.99 7.97 -3.21
N ILE A 74 20.81 8.23 -3.79
CA ILE A 74 20.47 7.72 -5.12
C ILE A 74 21.43 8.29 -6.19
N GLN A 75 21.90 9.52 -6.01
CA GLN A 75 22.84 10.17 -6.90
C GLN A 75 24.26 9.65 -6.81
N SER A 76 24.64 9.17 -5.63
CA SER A 76 26.01 8.74 -5.35
C SER A 76 26.36 7.46 -6.13
N ALA A 77 27.66 7.24 -6.32
CA ALA A 77 28.14 5.98 -6.86
C ALA A 77 27.77 4.82 -5.92
N PRO A 78 27.40 3.66 -6.46
CA PRO A 78 27.38 3.27 -7.88
C PRO A 78 26.01 3.46 -8.59
N ARG A 79 25.03 4.11 -7.95
CA ARG A 79 23.64 4.18 -8.46
C ARG A 79 23.47 5.19 -9.60
N PHE A 80 24.03 6.38 -9.47
CA PHE A 80 23.96 7.49 -10.46
C PHE A 80 22.53 7.79 -10.94
N GLY A 81 21.53 7.64 -10.05
CA GLY A 81 20.13 7.89 -10.36
C GLY A 81 19.80 9.40 -10.29
N ARG A 82 18.77 9.81 -11.02
CA ARG A 82 18.24 11.17 -11.02
C ARG A 82 16.71 11.11 -10.88
N PRO A 83 16.18 10.85 -9.68
CA PRO A 83 14.73 10.85 -9.47
C PRO A 83 14.15 12.19 -9.90
N ASP A 84 13.09 12.14 -10.68
CA ASP A 84 12.35 13.30 -11.17
C ASP A 84 11.03 13.51 -10.44
N CYS A 85 10.62 12.56 -9.61
CA CYS A 85 9.40 12.65 -8.82
C CYS A 85 9.49 11.83 -7.53
N ILE A 86 8.86 12.34 -6.47
CA ILE A 86 8.66 11.64 -5.19
C ILE A 86 7.15 11.44 -5.03
N TYR A 87 6.72 10.18 -4.93
CA TYR A 87 5.32 9.85 -4.68
C TYR A 87 5.11 9.57 -3.19
N VAL A 88 4.11 10.20 -2.62
CA VAL A 88 3.74 10.09 -1.21
C VAL A 88 2.23 9.92 -1.04
N GLU A 89 1.80 9.32 0.04
CA GLU A 89 0.39 9.30 0.43
C GLU A 89 -0.10 10.71 0.79
N PRO A 90 -1.40 11.06 0.57
CA PRO A 90 -1.95 12.37 0.90
C PRO A 90 -1.71 12.84 2.33
N ARG A 91 -1.78 11.94 3.33
CA ARG A 91 -1.53 12.28 4.74
C ARG A 91 -0.08 12.68 4.99
N ILE A 92 0.86 11.93 4.39
CA ILE A 92 2.30 12.23 4.46
C ILE A 92 2.60 13.54 3.71
N HIS A 93 1.96 13.77 2.56
CA HIS A 93 2.10 15.02 1.83
C HIS A 93 1.66 16.21 2.67
N ALA A 94 0.52 16.11 3.36
CA ALA A 94 0.05 17.15 4.28
C ALA A 94 1.02 17.39 5.44
N GLU A 95 1.65 16.35 5.97
CA GLU A 95 2.67 16.47 7.03
C GLU A 95 3.91 17.21 6.56
N LEU A 96 4.40 16.87 5.35
CA LEU A 96 5.54 17.57 4.74
C LEU A 96 5.23 19.05 4.48
N ILE A 97 4.00 19.39 4.06
CA ILE A 97 3.57 20.78 3.93
C ILE A 97 3.62 21.53 5.27
N LYS A 98 3.22 20.89 6.36
CA LYS A 98 3.32 21.52 7.72
C LYS A 98 4.77 21.89 8.04
N PHE A 99 5.73 21.01 7.74
CA PHE A 99 7.16 21.34 7.90
C PHE A 99 7.55 22.52 7.01
N ALA A 100 7.17 22.53 5.74
CA ALA A 100 7.50 23.61 4.81
C ALA A 100 6.95 24.98 5.29
N VAL A 101 5.71 25.00 5.80
CA VAL A 101 5.08 26.22 6.34
C VAL A 101 5.82 26.74 7.59
N GLN A 102 6.35 25.86 8.43
CA GLN A 102 7.11 26.26 9.62
C GLN A 102 8.42 26.99 9.28
N PHE A 103 9.07 26.61 8.18
CA PHE A 103 10.35 27.19 7.76
C PHE A 103 10.18 28.34 6.76
N GLY A 104 9.08 28.39 6.00
CA GLY A 104 8.80 29.40 4.96
C GLY A 104 8.14 30.70 5.43
N ARG A 105 8.39 31.12 6.66
CA ARG A 105 7.66 32.20 7.35
C ARG A 105 7.65 33.58 6.66
N HIS A 106 8.52 33.85 5.72
CA HIS A 106 8.67 35.22 5.20
C HIS A 106 8.11 35.47 3.78
N ASP A 107 8.13 34.49 2.91
CA ASP A 107 7.74 34.70 1.50
C ASP A 107 6.26 34.41 1.19
N GLN A 108 5.60 33.61 2.02
CA GLN A 108 4.21 33.23 1.76
C GLN A 108 3.18 34.31 2.14
N PHE A 109 3.51 35.23 3.06
CA PHE A 109 2.62 36.35 3.37
C PHE A 109 2.51 37.40 2.26
N ALA A 110 3.42 37.42 1.32
CA ALA A 110 3.33 38.32 0.16
C ALA A 110 2.22 37.89 -0.83
N SER A 111 1.90 36.60 -0.91
CA SER A 111 0.82 36.08 -1.77
C SER A 111 -0.58 36.22 -1.16
N LEU A 112 -0.70 36.52 0.14
CA LEU A 112 -1.96 36.79 0.82
C LEU A 112 -2.66 38.09 0.38
N ARG A 113 -2.01 38.90 -0.46
CA ARG A 113 -2.58 40.14 -1.02
C ARG A 113 -3.26 39.98 -2.36
N ALA A 114 -3.27 38.78 -2.93
CA ALA A 114 -4.05 38.54 -4.15
C ALA A 114 -5.56 38.57 -3.85
N ALA A 115 -6.30 39.27 -4.66
CA ALA A 115 -7.72 39.64 -4.48
C ALA A 115 -8.73 38.45 -4.42
N ASP A 116 -8.28 37.21 -4.43
CA ASP A 116 -9.09 35.98 -4.64
C ASP A 116 -9.15 35.02 -3.46
N GLY A 117 -9.14 35.55 -2.21
CA GLY A 117 -9.37 34.74 -1.03
C GLY A 117 -8.10 34.31 -0.29
N LEU A 118 -8.30 33.81 0.93
CA LEU A 118 -7.23 33.36 1.81
C LEU A 118 -6.84 31.91 1.45
N THR A 119 -5.68 31.71 0.81
CA THR A 119 -5.14 30.36 0.57
C THR A 119 -4.09 30.03 1.61
N TYR A 120 -4.32 28.95 2.38
CA TYR A 120 -3.36 28.44 3.37
C TYR A 120 -2.63 27.23 2.79
N GLY A 121 -1.30 27.21 2.86
CA GLY A 121 -0.45 26.10 2.45
C GLY A 121 0.54 26.45 1.36
N VAL A 122 1.28 25.44 0.91
CA VAL A 122 2.25 25.53 -0.18
C VAL A 122 1.59 25.01 -1.45
N GLN A 123 1.65 25.76 -2.53
CA GLN A 123 1.02 25.39 -3.80
C GLN A 123 1.70 24.19 -4.45
N GLU A 124 3.03 24.14 -4.39
CA GLU A 124 3.84 23.01 -4.85
C GLU A 124 4.94 22.71 -3.85
N LEU A 125 5.06 21.45 -3.44
CA LEU A 125 6.13 20.98 -2.57
C LEU A 125 7.26 20.42 -3.44
N ASN A 126 8.39 21.10 -3.45
CA ASN A 126 9.60 20.68 -4.14
C ASN A 126 10.72 20.46 -3.13
N ILE A 127 11.42 19.33 -3.23
CA ILE A 127 12.62 19.04 -2.44
C ILE A 127 13.84 19.34 -3.30
N MET A 128 14.73 20.18 -2.79
CA MET A 128 15.96 20.52 -3.53
C MET A 128 16.92 19.33 -3.50
N SER A 129 17.28 18.86 -4.68
CA SER A 129 18.34 17.88 -4.88
C SER A 129 19.56 18.56 -5.51
N PRO A 130 20.73 17.93 -5.55
CA PRO A 130 21.89 18.45 -6.25
C PRO A 130 21.67 18.72 -7.75
N TYR A 131 20.61 18.16 -8.37
CA TYR A 131 20.26 18.42 -9.78
C TYR A 131 19.15 19.45 -9.97
N GLY A 132 18.58 19.95 -8.89
CA GLY A 132 17.47 20.87 -8.95
C GLY A 132 16.25 20.42 -8.12
N PRO A 133 15.14 21.13 -8.24
CA PRO A 133 13.94 20.82 -7.48
C PRO A 133 13.28 19.52 -7.98
N VAL A 134 12.94 18.63 -7.06
CA VAL A 134 12.19 17.40 -7.33
C VAL A 134 10.79 17.54 -6.71
N PRO A 135 9.72 17.47 -7.54
CA PRO A 135 8.36 17.62 -7.07
C PRO A 135 7.90 16.42 -6.23
N VAL A 136 7.17 16.73 -5.16
CA VAL A 136 6.47 15.73 -4.33
C VAL A 136 5.02 15.66 -4.79
N LYS A 137 4.60 14.49 -5.27
CA LYS A 137 3.24 14.25 -5.76
C LYS A 137 2.46 13.33 -4.83
N SER A 138 1.20 13.66 -4.65
CA SER A 138 0.28 12.83 -3.87
C SER A 138 -0.23 11.64 -4.69
N ALA A 139 -0.09 10.42 -4.14
CA ALA A 139 -0.61 9.18 -4.72
C ALA A 139 -1.44 8.43 -3.66
N PRO A 140 -2.78 8.51 -3.71
CA PRO A 140 -3.65 7.92 -2.70
C PRO A 140 -3.52 6.41 -2.57
N PHE A 141 -3.18 5.72 -3.66
CA PHE A 141 -3.07 4.26 -3.70
C PHE A 141 -1.72 3.70 -3.18
N LEU A 142 -0.80 4.56 -2.73
CA LEU A 142 0.37 4.13 -1.96
C LEU A 142 0.00 3.59 -0.57
N PHE A 143 -1.12 4.04 -0.01
CA PHE A 143 -1.65 3.49 1.23
C PHE A 143 -2.25 2.11 0.98
N ASN A 144 -1.75 1.08 1.65
CA ASN A 144 -2.22 -0.30 1.54
C ASN A 144 -2.73 -0.90 2.87
N ALA A 145 -2.69 -0.16 3.97
CA ALA A 145 -3.14 -0.63 5.29
C ALA A 145 -4.67 -0.57 5.43
N TYR A 146 -5.40 -1.24 4.53
CA TYR A 146 -6.86 -1.30 4.57
C TYR A 146 -7.36 -2.16 5.72
N SER A 147 -8.57 -1.84 6.20
CA SER A 147 -9.28 -2.68 7.17
C SER A 147 -9.71 -4.01 6.56
N ALA A 148 -9.86 -5.02 7.38
CA ALA A 148 -10.47 -6.28 6.95
C ALA A 148 -11.92 -6.04 6.52
N PRO A 149 -12.43 -6.76 5.50
CA PRO A 149 -13.82 -6.68 5.11
C PRO A 149 -14.73 -7.12 6.28
N SER A 150 -15.96 -6.61 6.32
CA SER A 150 -16.91 -7.01 7.36
C SER A 150 -17.63 -8.34 7.05
N ALA A 151 -17.74 -8.70 5.78
CA ALA A 151 -18.42 -9.91 5.31
C ALA A 151 -17.76 -10.46 4.04
N ALA A 152 -18.15 -11.65 3.63
CA ALA A 152 -17.74 -12.23 2.35
C ALA A 152 -18.26 -11.38 1.17
N SER A 153 -17.52 -11.37 0.06
CA SER A 153 -17.86 -10.58 -1.13
C SER A 153 -19.10 -11.11 -1.87
N SER A 154 -19.33 -12.42 -1.83
CA SER A 154 -20.43 -13.10 -2.51
C SER A 154 -20.66 -14.49 -1.91
N SER A 155 -21.75 -15.15 -2.34
CA SER A 155 -22.02 -16.55 -1.98
C SER A 155 -21.05 -17.55 -2.63
N ALA A 156 -20.36 -17.16 -3.70
CA ALA A 156 -19.33 -17.96 -4.36
C ALA A 156 -17.93 -17.71 -3.80
N ALA A 157 -17.79 -16.87 -2.76
CA ALA A 157 -16.53 -16.61 -2.10
C ALA A 157 -15.98 -17.87 -1.41
N PRO A 158 -14.65 -18.00 -1.29
CA PRO A 158 -14.03 -19.14 -0.60
C PRO A 158 -14.44 -19.18 0.87
N VAL A 159 -14.34 -20.34 1.48
CA VAL A 159 -14.53 -20.48 2.92
C VAL A 159 -13.41 -19.76 3.66
N GLY A 160 -13.71 -19.24 4.85
CA GLY A 160 -12.72 -18.57 5.68
C GLY A 160 -11.57 -19.51 6.07
N ALA A 161 -10.36 -18.97 6.15
CA ALA A 161 -9.16 -19.75 6.49
C ALA A 161 -9.28 -20.35 7.90
N THR A 162 -8.86 -21.60 8.05
CA THR A 162 -8.67 -22.21 9.37
C THR A 162 -7.29 -21.88 9.88
N ILE A 163 -7.22 -21.13 10.99
CA ILE A 163 -5.97 -20.79 11.67
C ILE A 163 -5.57 -21.95 12.57
N SER A 164 -4.51 -22.67 12.23
CA SER A 164 -4.03 -23.80 13.00
C SER A 164 -3.24 -23.37 14.23
N SER A 165 -2.41 -22.35 14.12
CA SER A 165 -1.65 -21.80 15.24
C SER A 165 -1.22 -20.35 14.99
N VAL A 166 -1.08 -19.58 16.08
CA VAL A 166 -0.44 -18.28 16.11
C VAL A 166 0.49 -18.28 17.33
N ALA A 167 1.79 -18.11 17.11
CA ALA A 167 2.78 -18.15 18.18
C ALA A 167 3.88 -17.10 17.95
N ALA A 168 4.29 -16.43 19.02
CA ALA A 168 5.44 -15.57 19.04
C ALA A 168 6.68 -16.33 19.52
N ALA A 169 7.79 -16.19 18.81
CA ALA A 169 9.07 -16.80 19.16
C ALA A 169 10.24 -16.15 18.38
N GLY A 170 11.46 -16.45 18.80
CA GLY A 170 12.68 -16.03 18.12
C GLY A 170 13.29 -14.74 18.68
N THR A 171 14.40 -14.31 18.10
CA THR A 171 15.19 -13.15 18.56
C THR A 171 15.62 -12.24 17.42
N ASP A 172 15.08 -12.48 16.22
CA ASP A 172 15.48 -11.78 14.99
C ASP A 172 14.32 -11.00 14.33
N GLY A 173 13.22 -10.81 15.07
CA GLY A 173 12.11 -9.93 14.69
C GLY A 173 12.46 -8.46 14.91
N LYS A 174 11.67 -7.60 14.29
CA LYS A 174 11.82 -6.15 14.34
C LYS A 174 10.89 -5.47 15.35
N PHE A 175 10.20 -6.24 16.21
CA PHE A 175 9.42 -5.66 17.30
C PHE A 175 10.35 -4.98 18.29
N THR A 176 10.09 -3.72 18.59
CA THR A 176 10.83 -2.93 19.60
C THR A 176 10.19 -3.07 20.96
N GLY A 177 10.84 -2.56 22.02
CA GLY A 177 10.22 -2.49 23.35
C GLY A 177 8.92 -1.68 23.37
N ASP A 178 8.83 -0.65 22.53
CA ASP A 178 7.61 0.15 22.38
C ASP A 178 6.49 -0.61 21.65
N ASP A 179 6.83 -1.60 20.85
CA ASP A 179 5.87 -2.45 20.13
C ASP A 179 5.45 -3.69 20.94
N ALA A 180 6.15 -4.02 22.02
CA ALA A 180 5.83 -5.19 22.83
C ALA A 180 4.42 -5.09 23.44
N GLY A 181 3.65 -6.19 23.32
CA GLY A 181 2.26 -6.26 23.79
C GLY A 181 1.46 -7.37 23.14
N PHE A 182 0.14 -7.27 23.24
CA PHE A 182 -0.78 -8.28 22.73
C PHE A 182 -1.35 -7.87 21.38
N TYR A 183 -1.34 -8.81 20.42
CA TYR A 183 -1.86 -8.62 19.06
C TYR A 183 -2.86 -9.71 18.70
N GLY A 184 -3.89 -9.33 17.98
CA GLY A 184 -4.82 -10.23 17.32
C GLY A 184 -4.60 -10.23 15.80
N TYR A 185 -4.89 -11.36 15.17
CA TYR A 185 -4.79 -11.50 13.72
C TYR A 185 -6.14 -11.84 13.12
N ARG A 186 -6.42 -11.25 11.97
CA ARG A 186 -7.57 -11.59 11.13
C ARG A 186 -7.07 -12.05 9.77
N ILE A 187 -7.71 -13.08 9.24
CA ILE A 187 -7.30 -13.67 7.96
C ILE A 187 -8.51 -13.74 7.04
N VAL A 188 -8.28 -13.40 5.79
CA VAL A 188 -9.26 -13.43 4.72
C VAL A 188 -8.71 -14.29 3.58
N SER A 189 -9.44 -15.34 3.21
CA SER A 189 -9.14 -16.15 2.03
C SER A 189 -9.62 -15.42 0.77
N VAL A 190 -8.80 -15.41 -0.28
CA VAL A 190 -9.14 -14.76 -1.55
C VAL A 190 -9.04 -15.77 -2.68
N SER A 191 -10.07 -15.77 -3.54
CA SER A 191 -10.11 -16.55 -4.78
C SER A 191 -10.40 -15.63 -5.96
N ASN A 192 -10.51 -16.21 -7.16
CA ASN A 192 -10.95 -15.49 -8.34
C ASN A 192 -12.42 -15.03 -8.26
N ASP A 193 -13.24 -15.73 -7.46
CA ASP A 193 -14.67 -15.48 -7.30
C ASP A 193 -14.97 -14.48 -6.16
N GLY A 194 -13.94 -14.10 -5.40
CA GLY A 194 -14.09 -13.12 -4.33
C GLY A 194 -13.24 -13.42 -3.09
N PHE A 195 -13.65 -12.83 -1.96
CA PHE A 195 -12.99 -12.98 -0.67
C PHE A 195 -13.97 -13.46 0.41
N SER A 196 -13.44 -14.25 1.36
CA SER A 196 -14.20 -14.78 2.48
C SER A 196 -14.57 -13.70 3.52
N ALA A 197 -15.48 -14.04 4.41
CA ALA A 197 -15.56 -13.34 5.68
C ALA A 197 -14.24 -13.48 6.46
N PRO A 198 -13.86 -12.45 7.24
CA PRO A 198 -12.63 -12.51 8.02
C PRO A 198 -12.76 -13.50 9.19
N VAL A 199 -11.70 -14.27 9.41
CA VAL A 199 -11.58 -15.19 10.54
C VAL A 199 -10.58 -14.61 11.53
N ASN A 200 -10.95 -14.53 12.79
CA ASN A 200 -10.08 -14.02 13.86
C ASN A 200 -9.21 -15.15 14.42
N SER A 201 -8.02 -14.82 14.92
CA SER A 201 -7.23 -15.73 15.75
C SER A 201 -8.02 -16.10 17.01
N ALA A 202 -7.92 -17.36 17.43
CA ALA A 202 -8.64 -17.87 18.60
C ALA A 202 -8.24 -17.16 19.91
N ALA A 203 -6.99 -16.71 19.99
CA ALA A 203 -6.45 -15.93 21.10
C ALA A 203 -5.55 -14.82 20.58
N ALA A 204 -5.39 -13.78 21.39
CA ALA A 204 -4.35 -12.80 21.20
C ALA A 204 -2.97 -13.41 21.51
N VAL A 205 -1.96 -13.04 20.77
CA VAL A 205 -0.59 -13.47 20.99
C VAL A 205 0.19 -12.36 21.69
N GLU A 206 0.91 -12.70 22.74
CA GLU A 206 1.87 -11.81 23.38
C GLU A 206 3.16 -11.81 22.57
N VAL A 207 3.67 -10.63 22.25
CA VAL A 207 4.90 -10.44 21.50
C VAL A 207 5.85 -9.59 22.32
N ALA A 208 7.05 -10.12 22.55
CA ALA A 208 8.12 -9.42 23.24
C ALA A 208 9.11 -8.78 22.25
N LEU A 209 10.12 -8.12 22.80
CA LEU A 209 11.21 -7.51 22.03
C LEU A 209 11.90 -8.55 21.14
N SER A 210 12.07 -8.20 19.86
CA SER A 210 12.78 -9.00 18.85
C SER A 210 12.14 -10.36 18.50
N GLU A 211 10.93 -10.63 18.94
CA GLU A 211 10.19 -11.85 18.54
C GLU A 211 9.59 -11.69 17.13
N LYS A 212 9.20 -12.82 16.56
CA LYS A 212 8.40 -12.92 15.32
C LYS A 212 7.13 -13.70 15.63
N VAL A 213 6.05 -13.35 14.95
CA VAL A 213 4.80 -14.11 15.06
C VAL A 213 4.66 -15.02 13.85
N THR A 214 4.60 -16.32 14.11
CA THR A 214 4.35 -17.33 13.09
C THR A 214 2.87 -17.68 13.08
N ILE A 215 2.23 -17.52 11.95
CA ILE A 215 0.81 -17.84 11.72
C ILE A 215 0.76 -19.03 10.77
N THR A 216 0.20 -20.13 11.21
CA THR A 216 0.02 -21.32 10.39
C THR A 216 -1.45 -21.46 10.01
N LEU A 217 -1.71 -21.54 8.71
CA LEU A 217 -3.03 -21.67 8.11
C LEU A 217 -3.17 -23.06 7.52
N ALA A 218 -4.30 -23.71 7.76
CA ALA A 218 -4.62 -24.94 7.06
C ALA A 218 -4.86 -24.64 5.58
N ASP A 219 -4.53 -25.59 4.72
CA ASP A 219 -4.83 -25.49 3.28
C ASP A 219 -6.33 -25.31 3.04
N GLN A 220 -6.66 -24.39 2.16
CA GLN A 220 -8.01 -24.09 1.72
C GLN A 220 -8.07 -24.24 0.20
N ALA A 221 -8.63 -25.34 -0.28
CA ALA A 221 -8.60 -25.73 -1.70
C ALA A 221 -9.09 -24.64 -2.67
N ASP A 222 -10.07 -23.83 -2.25
CA ASP A 222 -10.68 -22.78 -3.08
C ASP A 222 -9.96 -21.42 -2.98
N ALA A 223 -8.96 -21.29 -2.11
CA ALA A 223 -8.23 -20.04 -1.94
C ALA A 223 -6.99 -19.99 -2.84
N VAL A 224 -6.78 -18.88 -3.50
CA VAL A 224 -5.54 -18.58 -4.25
C VAL A 224 -4.47 -18.03 -3.31
N PHE A 225 -4.87 -17.10 -2.44
CA PHE A 225 -3.98 -16.49 -1.46
C PHE A 225 -4.75 -16.02 -0.22
N TYR A 226 -4.01 -15.69 0.84
CA TYR A 226 -4.55 -15.17 2.08
C TYR A 226 -4.09 -13.74 2.29
N LYS A 227 -4.99 -12.91 2.85
CA LYS A 227 -4.69 -11.58 3.37
C LYS A 227 -4.63 -11.63 4.89
N ILE A 228 -3.54 -11.15 5.45
CA ILE A 228 -3.29 -11.15 6.88
C ILE A 228 -3.39 -9.73 7.42
N TYR A 229 -4.20 -9.57 8.44
CA TYR A 229 -4.44 -8.31 9.12
C TYR A 229 -4.02 -8.43 10.57
N ARG A 230 -3.35 -7.42 11.10
CA ARG A 230 -2.95 -7.31 12.50
C ARG A 230 -3.68 -6.16 13.18
N THR A 231 -4.12 -6.37 14.42
CA THR A 231 -4.72 -5.32 15.26
C THR A 231 -3.65 -4.34 15.75
N ASP A 232 -4.10 -3.22 16.27
CA ASP A 232 -3.23 -2.35 17.05
C ASP A 232 -2.79 -3.07 18.35
N LYS A 233 -1.69 -2.60 18.93
CA LYS A 233 -1.15 -3.13 20.18
C LYS A 233 -2.14 -2.95 21.33
N ALA A 234 -2.37 -4.00 22.09
CA ALA A 234 -3.13 -3.97 23.33
C ALA A 234 -2.25 -4.26 24.56
N ALA A 235 -2.62 -3.73 25.70
CA ALA A 235 -1.90 -3.96 26.96
C ALA A 235 -2.18 -5.35 27.57
N THR A 236 -3.33 -5.94 27.24
CA THR A 236 -3.75 -7.27 27.71
C THR A 236 -4.45 -8.03 26.60
N ALA A 237 -4.45 -9.36 26.67
CA ALA A 237 -5.11 -10.21 25.69
C ALA A 237 -6.61 -9.90 25.51
N GLY A 238 -7.31 -9.57 26.59
CA GLY A 238 -8.73 -9.26 26.58
C GLY A 238 -9.07 -7.86 26.04
N ALA A 239 -8.07 -6.99 25.87
CA ALA A 239 -8.24 -5.64 25.34
C ALA A 239 -7.98 -5.55 23.82
N VAL A 240 -7.69 -6.67 23.15
CA VAL A 240 -7.45 -6.70 21.70
C VAL A 240 -8.75 -6.44 20.95
N ASP A 241 -8.76 -5.36 20.18
CA ASP A 241 -9.89 -4.98 19.34
C ASP A 241 -9.64 -5.36 17.87
N TYR A 242 -10.37 -6.35 17.38
CA TYR A 242 -10.26 -6.81 15.99
C TYR A 242 -10.78 -5.80 14.96
N SER A 243 -11.50 -4.75 15.35
CA SER A 243 -11.94 -3.69 14.44
C SER A 243 -10.79 -2.81 13.95
N THR A 244 -9.73 -2.71 14.76
CA THR A 244 -8.51 -1.94 14.42
C THR A 244 -7.61 -2.68 13.43
N ALA A 245 -7.89 -3.95 13.11
CA ALA A 245 -7.03 -4.77 12.27
C ALA A 245 -6.79 -4.17 10.89
N ARG A 246 -5.52 -4.02 10.51
CA ARG A 246 -5.05 -3.49 9.24
C ARG A 246 -4.20 -4.52 8.49
N LEU A 247 -4.26 -4.46 7.16
CA LEU A 247 -3.48 -5.34 6.29
C LEU A 247 -1.98 -5.16 6.55
N ILE A 248 -1.30 -6.26 6.83
CA ILE A 248 0.17 -6.31 7.00
C ILE A 248 0.85 -7.13 5.92
N GLY A 249 0.14 -8.07 5.29
CA GLY A 249 0.74 -8.90 4.24
C GLY A 249 -0.27 -9.76 3.51
N GLU A 250 0.20 -10.29 2.41
CA GLU A 250 -0.51 -11.25 1.58
C GLU A 250 0.42 -12.45 1.33
N ILE A 251 -0.10 -13.66 1.36
CA ILE A 251 0.67 -14.88 1.14
C ILE A 251 -0.11 -15.86 0.25
N LYS A 252 0.58 -16.45 -0.72
CA LYS A 252 0.03 -17.49 -1.59
C LYS A 252 -0.39 -18.73 -0.80
N ASN A 253 -1.49 -19.34 -1.16
CA ASN A 253 -1.88 -20.62 -0.59
C ASN A 253 -0.92 -21.73 -1.05
N ALA A 254 -0.35 -22.46 -0.10
CA ALA A 254 0.48 -23.63 -0.35
C ALA A 254 -0.43 -24.85 -0.57
N SER A 255 -0.95 -25.00 -1.78
CA SER A 255 -1.90 -26.07 -2.13
C SER A 255 -1.42 -27.45 -1.65
N GLY A 256 -2.25 -28.12 -0.86
CA GLY A 256 -1.96 -29.43 -0.27
C GLY A 256 -1.07 -29.40 0.96
N ALA A 257 -0.68 -28.25 1.48
CA ALA A 257 0.15 -28.10 2.69
C ALA A 257 -0.28 -26.89 3.51
N PRO A 258 0.02 -26.85 4.82
CA PRO A 258 -0.20 -25.65 5.63
C PRO A 258 0.59 -24.47 5.11
N THR A 259 -0.05 -23.30 5.02
CA THR A 259 0.61 -22.04 4.66
C THR A 259 1.11 -21.35 5.92
N VAL A 260 2.39 -20.96 5.93
CA VAL A 260 3.02 -20.31 7.09
C VAL A 260 3.36 -18.87 6.72
N PHE A 261 2.79 -17.92 7.45
CA PHE A 261 3.13 -16.51 7.36
C PHE A 261 3.93 -16.09 8.60
N ILE A 262 4.99 -15.31 8.40
CA ILE A 262 5.83 -14.79 9.47
C ILE A 262 5.66 -13.27 9.50
N ASP A 263 5.14 -12.75 10.61
CA ASP A 263 5.12 -11.33 10.92
C ASP A 263 6.32 -10.99 11.79
N ASP A 264 7.30 -10.35 11.19
CA ASP A 264 8.51 -9.87 11.85
C ASP A 264 8.46 -8.36 12.17
N ASN A 265 7.28 -7.73 12.05
CA ASN A 265 7.06 -6.29 12.15
C ASN A 265 7.81 -5.48 11.06
N SER A 266 8.03 -6.08 9.89
CA SER A 266 8.55 -5.33 8.72
C SER A 266 7.50 -4.39 8.12
N VAL A 267 6.22 -4.69 8.32
CA VAL A 267 5.11 -3.81 7.94
C VAL A 267 4.40 -3.33 9.21
N ILE A 268 4.39 -2.03 9.43
CA ILE A 268 3.73 -1.40 10.58
C ILE A 268 2.35 -0.92 10.12
N PRO A 269 1.25 -1.33 10.78
CA PRO A 269 -0.09 -0.84 10.47
C PRO A 269 -0.19 0.69 10.48
N ASN A 270 -1.08 1.26 9.66
CA ASN A 270 -1.31 2.71 9.52
C ASN A 270 -0.11 3.53 9.00
N THR A 271 0.93 2.88 8.50
CA THR A 271 2.04 3.54 7.81
C THR A 271 1.86 3.43 6.29
N SER A 272 2.61 4.22 5.56
CA SER A 272 2.63 4.22 4.10
C SER A 272 4.06 4.16 3.57
N LYS A 273 4.19 4.00 2.25
CA LYS A 273 5.48 4.02 1.56
C LYS A 273 5.68 5.35 0.84
N ILE A 274 6.94 5.75 0.70
CA ILE A 274 7.35 6.89 -0.13
C ILE A 274 8.24 6.34 -1.23
N VAL A 275 7.92 6.66 -2.49
CA VAL A 275 8.62 6.10 -3.64
C VAL A 275 9.30 7.20 -4.43
N PHE A 276 10.60 7.06 -4.64
CA PHE A 276 11.43 7.93 -5.48
C PHE A 276 11.58 7.28 -6.85
N VAL A 277 11.15 7.96 -7.88
CA VAL A 277 11.05 7.41 -9.23
C VAL A 277 11.76 8.30 -10.23
N GLN A 278 12.42 7.69 -11.20
CA GLN A 278 12.94 8.33 -12.39
C GLN A 278 12.11 7.87 -13.61
N HIS A 279 11.27 8.77 -14.17
CA HIS A 279 10.41 8.51 -15.32
C HIS A 279 11.16 8.58 -16.66
N ASP A 280 12.26 7.87 -16.74
CA ASP A 280 13.02 7.73 -17.97
C ASP A 280 12.68 6.35 -18.60
N PRO A 281 12.37 6.26 -19.90
CA PRO A 281 12.12 4.99 -20.57
C PRO A 281 13.25 3.99 -20.47
N THR A 282 14.49 4.44 -20.21
CA THR A 282 15.65 3.58 -19.93
C THR A 282 15.63 2.99 -18.52
N VAL A 283 14.92 3.59 -17.58
CA VAL A 283 14.82 3.18 -16.17
C VAL A 283 13.52 2.46 -15.89
N MET A 284 12.40 3.02 -16.35
CA MET A 284 11.06 2.49 -16.09
C MET A 284 10.13 2.77 -17.27
N GLU A 285 9.31 1.79 -17.61
CA GLU A 285 8.24 1.99 -18.60
C GLU A 285 7.01 1.14 -18.29
N PHE A 286 5.88 1.53 -18.82
CA PHE A 286 4.66 0.73 -18.82
C PHE A 286 4.48 0.10 -20.21
N VAL A 287 4.70 -1.21 -20.30
CA VAL A 287 4.56 -1.95 -21.56
C VAL A 287 3.11 -2.35 -21.74
N ARG A 288 2.50 -1.94 -22.86
CA ARG A 288 1.14 -2.26 -23.21
C ARG A 288 1.11 -3.21 -24.40
N LEU A 289 0.37 -4.32 -24.26
CA LEU A 289 0.09 -5.22 -25.37
C LEU A 289 -1.10 -4.70 -26.19
N LEU A 290 -2.14 -4.23 -25.50
CA LEU A 290 -3.33 -3.64 -26.10
C LEU A 290 -3.76 -2.42 -25.31
N ASP A 291 -4.23 -1.39 -26.01
CA ASP A 291 -4.83 -0.23 -25.39
C ASP A 291 -6.19 -0.57 -24.74
N PHE A 292 -6.68 0.32 -23.93
CA PHE A 292 -8.00 0.19 -23.33
C PHE A 292 -9.07 0.05 -24.41
N PHE A 293 -9.88 -1.01 -24.32
CA PHE A 293 -11.00 -1.19 -25.23
C PHE A 293 -12.21 -1.81 -24.53
N ARG A 294 -13.37 -1.52 -25.09
CA ARG A 294 -14.65 -2.08 -24.68
C ARG A 294 -15.09 -3.14 -25.70
N ARG A 295 -15.38 -4.34 -25.20
CA ARG A 295 -15.93 -5.44 -26.00
C ARG A 295 -17.40 -5.70 -25.58
N PRO A 296 -18.37 -5.55 -26.47
CA PRO A 296 -19.74 -5.99 -26.17
C PRO A 296 -19.76 -7.52 -26.12
N LEU A 297 -20.52 -8.07 -25.21
CA LEU A 297 -20.78 -9.50 -25.09
C LEU A 297 -22.15 -9.82 -25.66
N ALA A 298 -22.41 -11.12 -25.91
CA ALA A 298 -23.72 -11.58 -26.39
C ALA A 298 -24.83 -11.25 -25.38
N GLU A 299 -25.95 -10.74 -25.88
CA GLU A 299 -27.13 -10.49 -25.07
C GLU A 299 -27.80 -11.84 -24.75
N THR A 300 -27.86 -12.20 -23.48
CA THR A 300 -28.48 -13.45 -23.01
C THR A 300 -29.84 -13.23 -22.35
N ALA A 301 -30.20 -11.97 -22.11
CA ALA A 301 -31.48 -11.52 -21.55
C ALA A 301 -31.72 -10.06 -21.93
N THR A 302 -32.54 -9.35 -21.19
CA THR A 302 -32.73 -7.90 -21.34
C THR A 302 -31.49 -7.06 -20.93
N ALA A 303 -30.43 -7.72 -20.43
CA ALA A 303 -29.17 -7.08 -20.06
C ALA A 303 -28.22 -7.02 -21.27
N LYS A 304 -27.46 -5.91 -21.38
CA LYS A 304 -26.41 -5.69 -22.39
C LYS A 304 -25.03 -5.77 -21.72
N PRO A 305 -24.48 -6.99 -21.53
CA PRO A 305 -23.19 -7.15 -20.89
C PRO A 305 -22.06 -6.64 -21.81
N PHE A 306 -21.04 -6.06 -21.20
CA PHE A 306 -19.81 -5.65 -21.89
C PHE A 306 -18.60 -5.89 -21.02
N LEU A 307 -17.44 -6.04 -21.64
CA LEU A 307 -16.17 -6.23 -20.98
C LEU A 307 -15.24 -5.06 -21.29
N LEU A 308 -14.60 -4.51 -20.26
CA LEU A 308 -13.55 -3.50 -20.35
C LEU A 308 -12.21 -4.18 -20.09
N MET A 309 -11.26 -4.03 -21.01
CA MET A 309 -9.96 -4.69 -20.93
C MET A 309 -8.83 -3.70 -21.19
N LEU A 310 -7.73 -3.90 -20.46
CA LEU A 310 -6.44 -3.28 -20.67
C LEU A 310 -5.37 -4.35 -20.42
N PHE A 311 -4.41 -4.50 -21.32
CA PHE A 311 -3.31 -5.43 -21.17
C PHE A 311 -1.99 -4.66 -21.12
N GLY A 312 -1.32 -4.72 -19.98
CA GLY A 312 -0.03 -4.08 -19.76
C GLY A 312 0.53 -4.38 -18.38
N ALA A 313 1.83 -4.14 -18.23
CA ALA A 313 2.55 -4.28 -16.97
C ALA A 313 3.63 -3.20 -16.84
N PRO A 314 3.92 -2.71 -15.62
CA PRO A 314 5.04 -1.84 -15.35
C PRO A 314 6.34 -2.67 -15.36
N ILE A 315 7.39 -2.12 -15.91
CA ILE A 315 8.74 -2.72 -15.88
C ILE A 315 9.71 -1.68 -15.36
N VAL A 316 10.38 -2.01 -14.24
CA VAL A 316 11.49 -1.23 -13.70
C VAL A 316 12.78 -1.87 -14.19
N LYS A 317 13.39 -1.32 -15.24
CA LYS A 317 14.60 -1.87 -15.87
C LYS A 317 15.84 -1.67 -15.02
N VAL A 318 15.91 -0.56 -14.28
CA VAL A 318 17.05 -0.20 -13.43
C VAL A 318 16.57 0.18 -12.02
N PRO A 319 16.21 -0.81 -11.18
CA PRO A 319 15.68 -0.55 -9.84
C PRO A 319 16.66 0.23 -8.93
N SER A 320 17.97 0.14 -9.17
CA SER A 320 18.99 0.86 -8.40
C SER A 320 18.89 2.38 -8.47
N LYS A 321 18.20 2.92 -9.48
CA LYS A 321 17.95 4.36 -9.63
C LYS A 321 16.64 4.83 -8.98
N CYS A 322 15.87 3.89 -8.45
CA CYS A 322 14.65 4.14 -7.69
C CYS A 322 14.87 3.79 -6.21
N TYR A 323 14.04 4.32 -5.31
CA TYR A 323 14.17 4.07 -3.88
C TYR A 323 12.81 4.04 -3.19
N VAL A 324 12.68 3.24 -2.13
CA VAL A 324 11.46 3.14 -1.35
C VAL A 324 11.77 3.38 0.13
N LEU A 325 11.11 4.35 0.73
CA LEU A 325 11.03 4.47 2.19
C LEU A 325 9.83 3.69 2.67
N GLN A 326 10.06 2.74 3.56
CA GLN A 326 9.03 1.91 4.16
C GLN A 326 8.56 2.49 5.49
N ASN A 327 7.34 2.15 5.90
CA ASN A 327 6.76 2.48 7.20
C ASN A 327 6.83 3.98 7.54
N ALA A 328 6.57 4.86 6.58
CA ALA A 328 6.43 6.28 6.86
C ALA A 328 5.15 6.52 7.66
N GLY A 329 5.28 7.01 8.88
CA GLY A 329 4.18 7.37 9.76
C GLY A 329 3.77 8.83 9.62
N VAL A 330 2.59 9.15 10.16
CA VAL A 330 2.10 10.51 10.31
C VAL A 330 2.09 10.83 11.79
N THR A 331 2.64 11.97 12.19
CA THR A 331 2.55 12.43 13.57
C THR A 331 1.10 12.79 13.87
N GLN A 332 0.41 11.92 14.58
CA GLN A 332 -0.96 12.20 15.03
C GLN A 332 -0.91 13.35 16.03
N THR A 333 -1.40 14.50 15.61
CA THR A 333 -1.79 15.53 16.57
C THR A 333 -3.06 15.03 17.24
N SER A 334 -2.94 14.59 18.48
CA SER A 334 -4.03 14.01 19.28
C SER A 334 -5.32 14.83 19.11
N GLY A 335 -6.39 14.17 18.71
CA GLY A 335 -7.76 14.64 18.81
C GLY A 335 -8.46 15.07 17.53
N MET A 336 -7.83 15.10 16.35
CA MET A 336 -8.49 15.64 15.15
C MET A 336 -8.79 14.62 14.04
N LEU A 337 -8.34 13.40 14.15
CA LEU A 337 -8.57 12.32 13.16
C LEU A 337 -8.96 10.99 13.80
N ASP A 338 -9.53 11.02 14.99
CA ASP A 338 -10.27 9.87 15.51
C ASP A 338 -11.68 9.90 14.88
N THR A 339 -11.71 9.80 13.55
CA THR A 339 -12.92 9.49 12.83
C THR A 339 -13.06 7.98 12.75
N THR A 340 -13.63 7.39 13.76
CA THR A 340 -14.45 6.21 13.65
C THR A 340 -15.56 6.54 12.65
N VAL A 341 -15.37 6.22 11.38
CA VAL A 341 -16.43 6.10 10.38
C VAL A 341 -16.49 4.66 9.94
#